data_38b6ca19db7a171c5b3c581370ce0b8d
#
_entry.id   38b6ca19db7a171c5b3c581370ce0b8d
#
_cell.length_a   1.000
_cell.length_b   1.000
_cell.length_c   1.000
_cell.angle_alpha   90.00
_cell.angle_beta   90.00
_cell.angle_gamma   90.00
#
_symmetry.space_group_name_H-M   'P 1'
#
loop_
_entity.id
_entity.type
_entity.pdbx_description
1 polymer ?
#
loop_
_entity_poly.entity_id
_entity_poly.type
_entity_poly.pdbx_seq_one_letter_code
_entity_poly.pdbx_strand_id
1 'polypeptide(L)'
;MKSLNKKKFEEQGYAIVKNVLNFDNDLKPILNDMEYVMDRLIHKFSPKSKISKALKFKFEKKYQFVSSLNIFDLDQYFNTRLPRDHVKKDSDYFATHSLWNLIKHKKILNVVEKILGPEILSNPVQNTRIKQPEKT
;
A
#
# COMPACT_ATOMS: atom_id res chain seq x y z
N MET A 1 -10.22 -9.23 -21.56
CA MET A 1 -9.34 -9.77 -20.49
C MET A 1 -8.93 -11.18 -20.89
N LYS A 2 -7.64 -11.50 -21.06
CA LYS A 2 -7.21 -12.88 -21.21
C LYS A 2 -7.60 -13.62 -19.93
N SER A 3 -8.39 -14.69 -20.07
CA SER A 3 -8.90 -15.46 -18.94
C SER A 3 -7.74 -16.10 -18.19
N LEU A 4 -7.81 -16.09 -16.85
CA LEU A 4 -6.91 -16.88 -16.01
C LEU A 4 -7.03 -18.37 -16.44
N ASN A 5 -5.91 -19.01 -16.72
CA ASN A 5 -5.87 -20.45 -16.93
C ASN A 5 -5.57 -21.14 -15.58
N LYS A 6 -6.61 -21.72 -14.96
CA LYS A 6 -6.52 -22.35 -13.66
C LYS A 6 -5.54 -23.54 -13.68
N LYS A 7 -5.58 -24.39 -14.70
CA LYS A 7 -4.67 -25.53 -14.84
C LYS A 7 -3.20 -25.10 -14.86
N LYS A 8 -2.89 -24.05 -15.64
CA LYS A 8 -1.53 -23.50 -15.67
C LYS A 8 -1.11 -22.89 -14.33
N PHE A 9 -2.03 -22.27 -13.58
CA PHE A 9 -1.78 -21.79 -12.23
C PHE A 9 -1.44 -22.93 -11.27
N GLU A 10 -2.19 -24.03 -11.33
CA GLU A 10 -1.95 -25.22 -10.49
C GLU A 10 -0.59 -25.88 -10.79
N GLU A 11 -0.18 -25.90 -12.06
CA GLU A 11 1.11 -26.45 -12.50
C GLU A 11 2.31 -25.56 -12.12
N GLN A 12 2.15 -24.22 -12.19
CA GLN A 12 3.26 -23.27 -12.04
C GLN A 12 3.30 -22.56 -10.68
N GLY A 13 2.22 -22.62 -9.91
CA GLY A 13 2.08 -21.93 -8.61
C GLY A 13 1.85 -20.43 -8.71
N TYR A 14 1.76 -19.84 -9.93
CA TYR A 14 1.48 -18.43 -10.12
C TYR A 14 0.69 -18.14 -11.40
N ALA A 15 0.07 -16.96 -11.46
CA ALA A 15 -0.55 -16.45 -12.67
C ALA A 15 -0.36 -14.93 -12.78
N ILE A 16 -0.17 -14.44 -14.01
CA ILE A 16 -0.10 -13.01 -14.32
C ILE A 16 -1.36 -12.62 -15.09
N VAL A 17 -2.17 -11.77 -14.49
CA VAL A 17 -3.40 -11.24 -15.12
C VAL A 17 -3.19 -9.75 -15.39
N LYS A 18 -3.16 -9.36 -16.67
CA LYS A 18 -2.93 -7.98 -17.09
C LYS A 18 -4.24 -7.19 -17.14
N ASN A 19 -4.14 -5.86 -16.97
CA ASN A 19 -5.25 -4.90 -17.15
C ASN A 19 -6.43 -5.15 -16.18
N VAL A 20 -6.15 -5.60 -14.95
CA VAL A 20 -7.17 -5.78 -13.91
C VAL A 20 -7.52 -4.43 -13.31
N LEU A 21 -6.51 -3.62 -13.00
CA LEU A 21 -6.64 -2.32 -12.35
C LEU A 21 -6.37 -1.18 -13.33
N ASN A 22 -7.07 -0.06 -13.13
CA ASN A 22 -6.80 1.21 -13.78
C ASN A 22 -5.97 2.09 -12.84
N PHE A 23 -4.94 2.75 -13.39
CA PHE A 23 -4.05 3.56 -12.57
C PHE A 23 -4.79 4.72 -11.89
N ASP A 24 -5.53 5.52 -12.65
CA ASP A 24 -6.16 6.74 -12.12
C ASP A 24 -7.30 6.46 -11.15
N ASN A 25 -8.10 5.42 -11.42
CA ASN A 25 -9.29 5.11 -10.63
C ASN A 25 -9.01 4.20 -9.43
N ASP A 26 -8.06 3.27 -9.56
CA ASP A 26 -7.89 2.20 -8.58
C ASP A 26 -6.58 2.35 -7.76
N LEU A 27 -5.49 2.85 -8.37
CA LEU A 27 -4.19 2.92 -7.71
C LEU A 27 -3.86 4.33 -7.21
N LYS A 28 -4.12 5.35 -8.01
CA LYS A 28 -3.83 6.75 -7.65
C LYS A 28 -4.48 7.22 -6.34
N PRO A 29 -5.73 6.84 -6.01
CA PRO A 29 -6.31 7.17 -4.71
C PRO A 29 -5.48 6.65 -3.52
N ILE A 30 -4.92 5.43 -3.64
CA ILE A 30 -4.07 4.85 -2.58
C ILE A 30 -2.74 5.61 -2.48
N LEU A 31 -2.14 5.98 -3.61
CA LEU A 31 -0.93 6.79 -3.61
C LEU A 31 -1.17 8.16 -2.97
N ASN A 32 -2.33 8.78 -3.21
CA ASN A 32 -2.71 10.04 -2.57
C ASN A 32 -2.86 9.87 -1.05
N ASP A 33 -3.47 8.77 -0.60
CA ASP A 33 -3.57 8.47 0.83
C ASP A 33 -2.17 8.29 1.47
N MET A 34 -1.26 7.61 0.77
CA MET A 34 0.13 7.46 1.20
C MET A 34 0.87 8.80 1.24
N GLU A 35 0.65 9.67 0.24
CA GLU A 35 1.21 11.03 0.25
C GLU A 35 0.72 11.84 1.44
N TYR A 36 -0.56 11.75 1.76
CA TYR A 36 -1.12 12.41 2.94
C TYR A 36 -0.45 11.92 4.24
N VAL A 37 -0.21 10.62 4.37
CA VAL A 37 0.56 10.08 5.51
C VAL A 37 1.97 10.65 5.54
N MET A 38 2.68 10.68 4.41
CA MET A 38 4.02 11.27 4.32
C MET A 38 4.03 12.76 4.71
N ASP A 39 3.04 13.53 4.28
CA ASP A 39 2.92 14.94 4.65
C ASP A 39 2.75 15.12 6.16
N ARG A 40 1.93 14.30 6.82
CA ARG A 40 1.80 14.27 8.29
C ARG A 40 3.12 13.93 8.97
N LEU A 41 3.85 12.93 8.46
CA LEU A 41 5.15 12.54 9.02
C LEU A 41 6.20 13.65 8.86
N ILE A 42 6.20 14.35 7.72
CA ILE A 42 7.05 15.52 7.49
C ILE A 42 6.74 16.62 8.52
N HIS A 43 5.47 16.92 8.76
CA HIS A 43 5.09 17.90 9.79
C HIS A 43 5.52 17.49 11.19
N LYS A 44 5.42 16.21 11.52
CA LYS A 44 5.68 15.67 12.86
C LYS A 44 7.17 15.52 13.17
N PHE A 45 7.98 15.09 12.19
CA PHE A 45 9.36 14.65 12.43
C PHE A 45 10.43 15.48 11.73
N SER A 46 10.08 16.31 10.75
CA SER A 46 11.06 17.11 10.03
C SER A 46 11.42 18.41 10.76
N PRO A 47 12.67 18.88 10.63
CA PRO A 47 13.04 20.23 11.04
C PRO A 47 12.16 21.27 10.34
N LYS A 48 11.70 22.29 11.06
CA LYS A 48 10.78 23.34 10.52
C LYS A 48 11.27 23.95 9.21
N SER A 49 12.58 24.20 9.09
CA SER A 49 13.21 24.79 7.90
C SER A 49 13.11 23.93 6.63
N LYS A 50 12.85 22.63 6.76
CA LYS A 50 12.76 21.69 5.62
C LYS A 50 11.33 21.36 5.20
N ILE A 51 10.33 21.63 6.04
CA ILE A 51 8.92 21.22 5.82
C ILE A 51 8.41 21.77 4.48
N SER A 52 8.45 23.07 4.26
CA SER A 52 7.89 23.70 3.06
C SER A 52 8.48 23.17 1.75
N LYS A 53 9.77 22.82 1.77
CA LYS A 53 10.45 22.22 0.63
C LYS A 53 10.04 20.75 0.45
N ALA A 54 9.99 19.98 1.53
CA ALA A 54 9.70 18.56 1.50
C ALA A 54 8.27 18.25 1.03
N LEU A 55 7.29 19.06 1.44
CA LEU A 55 5.90 18.94 1.00
C LEU A 55 5.72 19.06 -0.52
N LYS A 56 6.63 19.78 -1.21
CA LYS A 56 6.61 19.95 -2.67
C LYS A 56 7.29 18.82 -3.45
N PHE A 57 7.87 17.83 -2.78
CA PHE A 57 8.50 16.71 -3.45
C PHE A 57 7.45 15.82 -4.13
N LYS A 58 7.81 15.24 -5.28
CA LYS A 58 7.05 14.14 -5.88
C LYS A 58 7.10 12.91 -4.98
N PHE A 59 6.18 11.99 -5.16
CA PHE A 59 5.97 10.80 -4.32
C PHE A 59 7.27 10.08 -3.93
N GLU A 60 8.09 9.70 -4.92
CA GLU A 60 9.31 8.92 -4.68
C GLU A 60 10.32 9.71 -3.83
N LYS A 61 10.54 10.99 -4.17
CA LYS A 61 11.44 11.87 -3.42
C LYS A 61 10.92 12.21 -2.04
N LYS A 62 9.59 12.33 -1.90
CA LYS A 62 8.91 12.54 -0.61
C LYS A 62 9.13 11.36 0.31
N TYR A 63 8.94 10.13 -0.22
CA TYR A 63 9.19 8.89 0.54
C TYR A 63 10.67 8.74 0.94
N GLN A 64 11.62 9.01 0.02
CA GLN A 64 13.06 9.02 0.34
C GLN A 64 13.39 10.00 1.46
N PHE A 65 12.79 11.20 1.42
CA PHE A 65 12.97 12.19 2.48
C PHE A 65 12.41 11.70 3.81
N VAL A 66 11.19 11.19 3.85
CA VAL A 66 10.57 10.62 5.07
C VAL A 66 11.41 9.48 5.63
N SER A 67 11.91 8.59 4.77
CA SER A 67 12.80 7.49 5.18
C SER A 67 14.12 7.97 5.78
N SER A 68 14.61 9.15 5.38
CA SER A 68 15.82 9.76 5.94
C SER A 68 15.63 10.40 7.31
N LEU A 69 14.40 10.52 7.80
CA LEU A 69 14.08 11.12 9.11
C LEU A 69 14.31 10.15 10.30
N ASN A 70 14.76 8.92 10.02
CA ASN A 70 15.00 7.89 11.04
C ASN A 70 13.78 7.65 11.97
N ILE A 71 12.59 7.64 11.39
CA ILE A 71 11.34 7.37 12.10
C ILE A 71 11.34 5.91 12.54
N PHE A 72 11.16 5.67 13.84
CA PHE A 72 11.04 4.31 14.36
C PHE A 72 9.81 3.61 13.76
N ASP A 73 10.00 2.37 13.30
CA ASP A 73 8.96 1.53 12.67
C ASP A 73 8.15 2.28 11.59
N LEU A 74 8.86 2.97 10.68
CA LEU A 74 8.24 3.76 9.61
C LEU A 74 7.19 2.96 8.82
N ASP A 75 7.43 1.67 8.59
CA ASP A 75 6.51 0.81 7.82
C ASP A 75 5.14 0.69 8.49
N GLN A 76 5.06 0.88 9.81
CA GLN A 76 3.79 0.82 10.55
C GLN A 76 2.78 1.85 10.04
N TYR A 77 3.23 3.03 9.63
CA TYR A 77 2.35 4.09 9.13
C TYR A 77 1.71 3.76 7.78
N PHE A 78 2.19 2.74 7.08
CA PHE A 78 1.68 2.28 5.78
C PHE A 78 1.04 0.88 5.84
N ASN A 79 0.93 0.28 7.02
CA ASN A 79 0.36 -1.04 7.21
C ASN A 79 -1.01 -0.99 7.88
N THR A 80 -1.88 -1.94 7.52
CA THR A 80 -3.22 -2.11 8.14
C THR A 80 -3.20 -3.03 9.36
N ARG A 81 -2.04 -3.40 9.85
CA ARG A 81 -1.87 -4.15 11.10
C ARG A 81 -1.58 -3.21 12.26
N LEU A 82 -2.01 -3.58 13.45
CA LEU A 82 -1.57 -2.89 14.66
C LEU A 82 -0.06 -3.08 14.89
N PRO A 83 0.61 -2.14 15.58
CA PRO A 83 2.01 -2.31 16.01
C PRO A 83 2.21 -3.65 16.71
N ARG A 84 3.39 -4.24 16.56
CA ARG A 84 3.73 -5.50 17.25
C ARG A 84 3.84 -5.32 18.75
N ASP A 85 4.42 -4.18 19.14
CA ASP A 85 4.71 -3.86 20.52
C ASP A 85 4.11 -2.50 20.87
N HIS A 86 3.79 -2.32 22.17
CA HIS A 86 3.33 -1.04 22.72
C HIS A 86 2.10 -0.45 22.02
N VAL A 87 1.10 -1.28 21.71
CA VAL A 87 -0.18 -0.80 21.14
C VAL A 87 -0.84 0.18 22.11
N LYS A 88 -1.10 1.39 21.63
CA LYS A 88 -1.82 2.45 22.34
C LYS A 88 -3.17 2.69 21.68
N LYS A 89 -4.08 3.37 22.40
CA LYS A 89 -5.40 3.73 21.87
C LYS A 89 -5.33 4.56 20.59
N ASP A 90 -4.28 5.35 20.44
CA ASP A 90 -4.00 6.26 19.32
C ASP A 90 -2.87 5.76 18.40
N SER A 91 -2.56 4.46 18.44
CA SER A 91 -1.57 3.89 17.54
C SER A 91 -1.98 4.06 16.08
N ASP A 92 -1.08 4.62 15.30
CA ASP A 92 -1.30 4.83 13.86
C ASP A 92 -1.30 3.48 13.10
N TYR A 93 -2.21 3.37 12.15
CA TYR A 93 -2.23 2.31 11.14
C TYR A 93 -2.90 2.79 9.86
N PHE A 94 -2.56 2.17 8.74
CA PHE A 94 -3.05 2.60 7.43
C PHE A 94 -4.34 1.84 7.07
N ALA A 95 -5.49 2.44 7.33
CA ALA A 95 -6.80 1.91 6.98
C ALA A 95 -7.62 2.98 6.27
N THR A 96 -7.44 3.08 4.96
CA THR A 96 -8.11 4.08 4.14
C THR A 96 -9.25 3.49 3.33
N HIS A 97 -10.18 4.35 2.91
CA HIS A 97 -11.28 3.96 2.03
C HIS A 97 -10.77 3.43 0.68
N SER A 98 -9.70 4.02 0.15
CA SER A 98 -9.09 3.60 -1.11
C SER A 98 -8.52 2.20 -1.02
N LEU A 99 -7.82 1.88 0.07
CA LEU A 99 -7.30 0.53 0.30
C LEU A 99 -8.42 -0.49 0.46
N TRP A 100 -9.49 -0.14 1.19
CA TRP A 100 -10.66 -0.99 1.33
C TRP A 100 -11.33 -1.26 -0.01
N ASN A 101 -11.44 -0.24 -0.87
CA ASN A 101 -11.98 -0.39 -2.22
C ASN A 101 -11.11 -1.28 -3.10
N LEU A 102 -9.77 -1.24 -2.94
CA LEU A 102 -8.87 -2.14 -3.65
C LEU A 102 -9.06 -3.60 -3.21
N ILE A 103 -9.13 -3.87 -1.91
CA ILE A 103 -9.30 -5.23 -1.38
C ILE A 103 -10.60 -5.87 -1.89
N LYS A 104 -11.69 -5.11 -1.94
CA LYS A 104 -12.98 -5.59 -2.45
C LYS A 104 -13.23 -5.30 -3.94
N HIS A 105 -12.18 -4.95 -4.69
CA HIS A 105 -12.31 -4.57 -6.07
C HIS A 105 -12.86 -5.72 -6.93
N LYS A 106 -14.00 -5.51 -7.58
CA LYS A 106 -14.74 -6.56 -8.29
C LYS A 106 -13.90 -7.34 -9.30
N LYS A 107 -13.03 -6.67 -10.05
CA LYS A 107 -12.16 -7.36 -11.05
C LYS A 107 -11.10 -8.22 -10.36
N ILE A 108 -10.58 -7.82 -9.18
CA ILE A 108 -9.66 -8.65 -8.39
C ILE A 108 -10.41 -9.87 -7.88
N LEU A 109 -11.56 -9.67 -7.24
CA LEU A 109 -12.38 -10.76 -6.72
C LEU A 109 -12.78 -11.76 -7.82
N ASN A 110 -13.18 -11.29 -8.99
CA ASN A 110 -13.50 -12.15 -10.15
C ASN A 110 -12.29 -13.00 -10.61
N VAL A 111 -11.06 -12.53 -10.43
CA VAL A 111 -9.85 -13.32 -10.73
C VAL A 111 -9.60 -14.35 -9.65
N VAL A 112 -9.72 -13.95 -8.38
CA VAL A 112 -9.50 -14.82 -7.22
C VAL A 112 -10.55 -15.94 -7.16
N GLU A 113 -11.80 -15.61 -7.44
CA GLU A 113 -12.91 -16.58 -7.49
C GLU A 113 -12.68 -17.73 -8.49
N LYS A 114 -12.01 -17.47 -9.60
CA LYS A 114 -11.64 -18.52 -10.58
C LYS A 114 -10.64 -19.54 -10.02
N ILE A 115 -9.89 -19.17 -9.00
CA ILE A 115 -8.90 -20.03 -8.35
C ILE A 115 -9.51 -20.73 -7.14
N LEU A 116 -10.12 -19.95 -6.25
CA LEU A 116 -10.58 -20.41 -4.93
C LEU A 116 -12.04 -20.86 -4.91
N GLY A 117 -12.86 -20.47 -5.90
CA GLY A 117 -14.31 -20.64 -5.87
C GLY A 117 -15.02 -19.41 -5.30
N PRO A 118 -16.36 -19.46 -5.16
CA PRO A 118 -17.20 -18.32 -4.83
C PRO A 118 -17.04 -17.79 -3.40
N GLU A 119 -16.57 -18.61 -2.49
CA GLU A 119 -16.35 -18.23 -1.09
C GLU A 119 -14.90 -17.74 -0.92
N ILE A 120 -14.73 -16.43 -0.76
CA ILE A 120 -13.42 -15.79 -0.63
C ILE A 120 -13.30 -15.20 0.77
N LEU A 121 -12.37 -15.73 1.56
CA LEU A 121 -11.97 -15.14 2.84
C LEU A 121 -10.71 -14.28 2.65
N SER A 122 -10.84 -12.99 2.95
CA SER A 122 -9.68 -12.08 2.96
C SER A 122 -9.00 -12.08 4.32
N ASN A 123 -7.67 -12.21 4.33
CA ASN A 123 -6.91 -11.96 5.55
C ASN A 123 -7.09 -10.49 5.98
N PRO A 124 -7.45 -10.19 7.23
CA PRO A 124 -7.62 -8.83 7.72
C PRO A 124 -6.29 -8.06 7.81
N VAL A 125 -5.16 -8.76 7.87
CA VAL A 125 -3.84 -8.16 7.93
C VAL A 125 -3.32 -7.92 6.51
N GLN A 126 -3.13 -6.64 6.16
CA GLN A 126 -2.56 -6.22 4.89
C GLN A 126 -1.24 -5.50 5.13
N ASN A 127 -0.19 -5.95 4.48
CA ASN A 127 1.13 -5.34 4.59
C ASN A 127 1.48 -4.61 3.30
N THR A 128 1.79 -3.33 3.43
CA THR A 128 2.34 -2.54 2.33
C THR A 128 3.85 -2.54 2.44
N ARG A 129 4.53 -2.87 1.34
CA ARG A 129 5.99 -2.83 1.28
C ARG A 129 6.42 -1.85 0.19
N ILE A 130 7.12 -0.81 0.59
CA ILE A 130 7.67 0.19 -0.33
C ILE A 130 9.18 -0.10 -0.46
N LYS A 131 9.57 -0.64 -1.62
CA LYS A 131 11.00 -0.87 -1.93
C LYS A 131 11.58 0.42 -2.48
N GLN A 132 12.61 0.94 -1.82
CA GLN A 132 13.39 2.06 -2.34
C GLN A 132 14.31 1.60 -3.47
N PRO A 133 14.65 2.48 -4.45
CA PRO A 133 15.74 2.23 -5.37
C PRO A 133 17.03 2.00 -4.57
N GLU A 134 17.82 1.03 -4.99
CA GLU A 134 19.13 0.82 -4.39
C GLU A 134 19.98 2.07 -4.58
N LYS A 135 20.64 2.50 -3.51
CA LYS A 135 21.65 3.56 -3.63
C LYS A 135 22.82 2.97 -4.40
N THR A 136 22.97 3.34 -5.66
CA THR A 136 24.20 3.13 -6.45
C THR A 136 25.31 4.02 -5.94
#